data_1315eddaae0b3a78cd45cbf8f065c23e
#
_entry.id   1315eddaae0b3a78cd45cbf8f065c23e
#
_cell.length_a   1.000
_cell.length_b   1.000
_cell.length_c   1.000
_cell.angle_alpha   90.00
_cell.angle_beta   90.00
_cell.angle_gamma   90.00
#
_symmetry.space_group_name_H-M   'P 1'
#
loop_
_entity.id
_entity.type
_entity.pdbx_description
1 polymer ?
#
loop_
_entity_poly.entity_id
_entity_poly.type
_entity_poly.pdbx_seq_one_letter_code
_entity_poly.pdbx_strand_id
1 'polypeptide(L)'
;MTAAYVARALADNVHHAEIFFDPQTHTARNVPMHVVIHGIVRALDDAEREHGFSSRLILCFLRHLSEEDAFDTLEAALPYIQDPANRIIGVGLDSSERGNPPEKFARVFARCKELGLRLVAHAGEEGPAQYVIDALDILHVERIDHGVRAIDDAALVKRLAAERVALTVCPLSNEKLKVYPDLRDHSLKQLLDAGCAVTLHSDDPAYFGGYMNTNWLATFNALNLSAADAHTLARNSFEASFLPEQDKALWLAKVDDHWKAAH
;
A
#
# COMPACT_ATOMS: atom_id res chain seq x y z
N MET A 1 7.40 14.81 -10.44
CA MET A 1 6.88 13.44 -10.43
C MET A 1 5.55 13.39 -9.69
N THR A 2 5.48 13.75 -8.41
CA THR A 2 4.25 13.68 -7.57
C THR A 2 3.04 14.38 -8.20
N ALA A 3 3.17 15.61 -8.69
CA ALA A 3 2.08 16.31 -9.37
C ALA A 3 1.54 15.56 -10.61
N ALA A 4 2.42 14.87 -11.36
CA ALA A 4 2.00 14.06 -12.50
C ALA A 4 1.23 12.80 -12.08
N TYR A 5 1.63 12.17 -10.97
CA TYR A 5 0.88 11.07 -10.38
C TYR A 5 -0.51 11.54 -9.91
N VAL A 6 -0.55 12.64 -9.13
CA VAL A 6 -1.81 13.19 -8.60
C VAL A 6 -2.79 13.55 -9.73
N ALA A 7 -2.31 14.17 -10.80
CA ALA A 7 -3.17 14.52 -11.95
C ALA A 7 -3.83 13.28 -12.56
N ARG A 8 -3.12 12.14 -12.61
CA ARG A 8 -3.68 10.87 -13.11
C ARG A 8 -4.60 10.21 -12.09
N ALA A 9 -4.25 10.24 -10.80
CA ALA A 9 -5.10 9.73 -9.74
C ALA A 9 -6.45 10.48 -9.69
N LEU A 10 -6.43 11.81 -9.82
CA LEU A 10 -7.65 12.63 -9.92
C LEU A 10 -8.49 12.28 -11.15
N ALA A 11 -7.85 12.08 -12.31
CA ALA A 11 -8.55 11.66 -13.53
C ALA A 11 -9.21 10.28 -13.37
N ASP A 12 -8.67 9.42 -12.54
CA ASP A 12 -9.22 8.11 -12.19
C ASP A 12 -10.18 8.17 -10.97
N ASN A 13 -10.56 9.37 -10.52
CA ASN A 13 -11.47 9.58 -9.40
C ASN A 13 -10.97 9.03 -8.06
N VAL A 14 -9.66 9.04 -7.84
CA VAL A 14 -9.06 8.70 -6.55
C VAL A 14 -9.23 9.89 -5.59
N HIS A 15 -9.78 9.66 -4.42
CA HIS A 15 -10.06 10.69 -3.42
C HIS A 15 -9.06 10.75 -2.27
N HIS A 16 -8.42 9.61 -1.97
CA HIS A 16 -7.42 9.49 -0.94
C HIS A 16 -6.29 8.57 -1.39
N ALA A 17 -5.05 8.92 -1.09
CA ALA A 17 -3.89 8.09 -1.36
C ALA A 17 -2.92 8.07 -0.16
N GLU A 18 -2.43 6.89 0.19
CA GLU A 18 -1.35 6.68 1.14
C GLU A 18 -0.13 6.24 0.34
N ILE A 19 0.78 7.17 0.11
CA ILE A 19 1.82 7.07 -0.91
C ILE A 19 3.12 6.64 -0.27
N PHE A 20 3.70 5.54 -0.75
CA PHE A 20 5.03 5.09 -0.37
C PHE A 20 6.10 5.96 -1.04
N PHE A 21 7.20 6.19 -0.33
CA PHE A 21 8.39 6.80 -0.91
C PHE A 21 9.65 6.27 -0.22
N ASP A 22 10.72 6.14 -1.02
CA ASP A 22 12.00 5.55 -0.63
C ASP A 22 13.09 6.61 -0.55
N PRO A 23 13.31 7.24 0.61
CA PRO A 23 14.35 8.27 0.72
C PRO A 23 15.72 7.73 0.39
N GLN A 24 16.01 6.46 0.68
CA GLN A 24 17.31 5.83 0.45
C GLN A 24 17.72 5.82 -1.02
N THR A 25 16.77 5.66 -1.95
CA THR A 25 17.06 5.73 -3.40
C THR A 25 17.55 7.10 -3.84
N HIS A 26 17.20 8.14 -3.10
CA HIS A 26 17.58 9.53 -3.36
C HIS A 26 18.83 9.94 -2.60
N THR A 27 18.90 9.64 -1.31
CA THR A 27 20.05 10.02 -0.46
C THR A 27 21.34 9.33 -0.88
N ALA A 28 21.27 8.08 -1.34
CA ALA A 28 22.40 7.36 -1.93
C ALA A 28 23.00 8.06 -3.18
N ARG A 29 22.22 8.95 -3.82
CA ARG A 29 22.66 9.78 -4.96
C ARG A 29 22.93 11.22 -4.57
N ASN A 30 23.15 11.50 -3.27
CA ASN A 30 23.40 12.82 -2.71
C ASN A 30 22.24 13.82 -2.89
N VAL A 31 21.00 13.34 -3.02
CA VAL A 31 19.79 14.19 -2.93
C VAL A 31 19.40 14.28 -1.45
N PRO A 32 19.46 15.47 -0.83
CA PRO A 32 19.14 15.60 0.59
C PRO A 32 17.70 15.20 0.89
N MET A 33 17.45 14.58 2.05
CA MET A 33 16.12 14.10 2.47
C MET A 33 15.04 15.21 2.41
N HIS A 34 15.37 16.43 2.85
CA HIS A 34 14.42 17.55 2.80
C HIS A 34 13.99 17.91 1.37
N VAL A 35 14.85 17.73 0.37
CA VAL A 35 14.50 18.00 -1.03
C VAL A 35 13.43 17.00 -1.51
N VAL A 36 13.58 15.73 -1.11
CA VAL A 36 12.62 14.68 -1.46
C VAL A 36 11.28 14.96 -0.78
N ILE A 37 11.27 15.07 0.55
CA ILE A 37 10.05 15.23 1.34
C ILE A 37 9.32 16.52 0.97
N HIS A 38 10.00 17.68 0.98
CA HIS A 38 9.35 18.95 0.66
C HIS A 38 8.89 19.02 -0.79
N GLY A 39 9.58 18.33 -1.72
CA GLY A 39 9.15 18.25 -3.12
C GLY A 39 7.85 17.47 -3.28
N ILE A 40 7.69 16.36 -2.55
CA ILE A 40 6.46 15.57 -2.51
C ILE A 40 5.34 16.35 -1.82
N VAL A 41 5.58 16.84 -0.61
CA VAL A 41 4.59 17.55 0.23
C VAL A 41 4.02 18.77 -0.50
N ARG A 42 4.86 19.60 -1.11
CA ARG A 42 4.39 20.76 -1.88
C ARG A 42 3.39 20.39 -2.98
N ALA A 43 3.65 19.30 -3.71
CA ALA A 43 2.74 18.87 -4.75
C ALA A 43 1.42 18.31 -4.19
N LEU A 44 1.47 17.69 -3.01
CA LEU A 44 0.28 17.19 -2.30
C LEU A 44 -0.54 18.32 -1.69
N ASP A 45 0.12 19.37 -1.17
CA ASP A 45 -0.55 20.56 -0.64
C ASP A 45 -1.28 21.32 -1.75
N ASP A 46 -0.65 21.45 -2.92
CA ASP A 46 -1.29 22.04 -4.09
C ASP A 46 -2.53 21.23 -4.51
N ALA A 47 -2.41 19.90 -4.55
CA ALA A 47 -3.51 19.01 -4.89
C ALA A 47 -4.68 19.05 -3.89
N GLU A 48 -4.38 19.11 -2.60
CA GLU A 48 -5.42 19.25 -1.58
C GLU A 48 -6.13 20.61 -1.69
N ARG A 49 -5.38 21.70 -1.84
CA ARG A 49 -5.93 23.04 -1.96
C ARG A 49 -6.81 23.21 -3.22
N GLU A 50 -6.37 22.67 -4.36
CA GLU A 50 -7.02 22.90 -5.64
C GLU A 50 -8.14 21.89 -5.94
N HIS A 51 -8.02 20.67 -5.43
CA HIS A 51 -8.89 19.56 -5.81
C HIS A 51 -9.50 18.80 -4.61
N GLY A 52 -9.11 19.14 -3.36
CA GLY A 52 -9.54 18.39 -2.17
C GLY A 52 -8.95 16.97 -2.10
N PHE A 53 -7.82 16.73 -2.79
CA PHE A 53 -7.17 15.42 -2.80
C PHE A 53 -6.53 15.12 -1.46
N SER A 54 -7.08 14.15 -0.73
CA SER A 54 -6.54 13.71 0.56
C SER A 54 -5.34 12.80 0.36
N SER A 55 -4.29 13.00 1.15
CA SER A 55 -3.09 12.15 1.04
C SER A 55 -2.33 12.01 2.35
N ARG A 56 -1.60 10.92 2.50
CA ARG A 56 -0.62 10.65 3.55
C ARG A 56 0.63 10.02 2.91
N LEU A 57 1.74 10.08 3.63
CA LEU A 57 3.02 9.49 3.21
C LEU A 57 3.41 8.35 4.16
N ILE A 58 3.97 7.31 3.57
CA ILE A 58 4.58 6.17 4.26
C ILE A 58 6.04 6.10 3.79
N LEU A 59 6.97 6.27 4.73
CA LEU A 59 8.40 6.19 4.46
C LEU A 59 8.81 4.72 4.43
N CYS A 60 9.33 4.24 3.31
CA CYS A 60 9.75 2.85 3.18
C CYS A 60 11.25 2.66 3.38
N PHE A 61 11.59 1.51 3.96
CA PHE A 61 12.96 1.01 4.06
C PHE A 61 13.21 -0.02 2.97
N LEU A 62 14.31 0.13 2.24
CA LEU A 62 14.71 -0.78 1.18
C LEU A 62 15.27 -2.08 1.80
N ARG A 63 14.53 -3.17 1.71
CA ARG A 63 14.83 -4.43 2.41
C ARG A 63 16.09 -5.15 1.92
N HIS A 64 16.60 -4.81 0.74
CA HIS A 64 17.88 -5.33 0.25
C HIS A 64 19.09 -4.69 0.93
N LEU A 65 18.90 -3.56 1.63
CA LEU A 65 19.91 -2.91 2.47
C LEU A 65 19.91 -3.50 3.89
N SER A 66 20.81 -3.03 4.76
CA SER A 66 20.88 -3.49 6.15
C SER A 66 19.80 -2.85 7.04
N GLU A 67 19.55 -3.43 8.21
CA GLU A 67 18.70 -2.80 9.22
C GLU A 67 19.35 -1.53 9.79
N GLU A 68 20.68 -1.48 9.84
CA GLU A 68 21.43 -0.28 10.23
C GLU A 68 21.17 0.89 9.26
N ASP A 69 21.16 0.64 7.95
CA ASP A 69 20.77 1.65 6.94
C ASP A 69 19.32 2.15 7.15
N ALA A 70 18.43 1.26 7.61
CA ALA A 70 17.07 1.65 7.95
C ALA A 70 17.02 2.52 9.22
N PHE A 71 17.82 2.22 10.24
CA PHE A 71 17.96 3.09 11.41
C PHE A 71 18.51 4.46 11.06
N ASP A 72 19.58 4.54 10.26
CA ASP A 72 20.16 5.81 9.80
C ASP A 72 19.11 6.64 9.03
N THR A 73 18.29 5.96 8.22
CA THR A 73 17.20 6.60 7.49
C THR A 73 16.11 7.11 8.42
N LEU A 74 15.70 6.31 9.41
CA LEU A 74 14.72 6.70 10.42
C LEU A 74 15.20 7.93 11.21
N GLU A 75 16.43 7.91 11.73
CA GLU A 75 17.01 9.02 12.49
C GLU A 75 17.06 10.31 11.67
N ALA A 76 17.47 10.22 10.40
CA ALA A 76 17.49 11.37 9.50
C ALA A 76 16.07 11.89 9.17
N ALA A 77 15.06 11.02 9.22
CA ALA A 77 13.68 11.37 8.93
C ALA A 77 12.91 11.90 10.16
N LEU A 78 13.35 11.64 11.38
CA LEU A 78 12.64 12.02 12.62
C LEU A 78 12.14 13.47 12.64
N PRO A 79 12.96 14.50 12.27
CA PRO A 79 12.48 15.88 12.28
C PRO A 79 11.30 16.13 11.33
N TYR A 80 11.20 15.35 10.26
CA TYR A 80 10.11 15.44 9.28
C TYR A 80 8.89 14.63 9.72
N ILE A 81 9.10 13.49 10.34
CA ILE A 81 8.02 12.64 10.90
C ILE A 81 7.30 13.38 12.03
N GLN A 82 8.04 14.10 12.87
CA GLN A 82 7.49 14.85 14.01
C GLN A 82 6.70 16.11 13.60
N ASP A 83 6.89 16.58 12.38
CA ASP A 83 6.11 17.69 11.83
C ASP A 83 4.93 17.15 11.00
N PRO A 84 3.68 17.30 11.51
CA PRO A 84 2.49 16.79 10.82
C PRO A 84 2.26 17.42 9.44
N ALA A 85 2.85 18.59 9.16
CA ALA A 85 2.78 19.23 7.86
C ALA A 85 3.45 18.37 6.75
N ASN A 86 4.37 17.48 7.11
CA ASN A 86 5.02 16.58 6.16
C ASN A 86 4.19 15.33 5.84
N ARG A 87 3.01 15.15 6.46
CA ARG A 87 2.02 14.08 6.15
C ARG A 87 2.53 12.64 6.34
N ILE A 88 3.73 12.44 6.92
CA ILE A 88 4.30 11.11 7.16
C ILE A 88 3.61 10.49 8.37
N ILE A 89 2.87 9.41 8.14
CA ILE A 89 2.08 8.73 9.18
C ILE A 89 2.64 7.38 9.58
N GLY A 90 3.52 6.81 8.78
CA GLY A 90 3.99 5.46 9.00
C GLY A 90 5.26 5.13 8.24
N VAL A 91 5.68 3.89 8.44
CA VAL A 91 6.82 3.30 7.74
C VAL A 91 6.41 2.01 7.03
N GLY A 92 7.13 1.69 5.96
CA GLY A 92 6.96 0.48 5.17
C GLY A 92 8.28 -0.26 4.96
N LEU A 93 8.17 -1.47 4.45
CA LEU A 93 9.29 -2.31 4.01
C LEU A 93 9.02 -2.76 2.58
N ASP A 94 9.89 -2.41 1.65
CA ASP A 94 9.70 -2.70 0.23
C ASP A 94 10.99 -3.15 -0.48
N SER A 95 11.03 -3.08 -1.82
CA SER A 95 12.12 -3.56 -2.65
C SER A 95 12.19 -5.10 -2.72
N SER A 96 13.30 -5.65 -3.22
CA SER A 96 13.45 -7.08 -3.52
C SER A 96 13.17 -7.99 -2.32
N GLU A 97 12.06 -8.72 -2.38
CA GLU A 97 11.61 -9.59 -1.30
C GLU A 97 12.45 -10.87 -1.19
N ARG A 98 12.91 -11.40 -2.34
CA ARG A 98 13.66 -12.66 -2.39
C ARG A 98 14.98 -12.57 -1.63
N GLY A 99 15.15 -13.43 -0.61
CA GLY A 99 16.35 -13.47 0.22
C GLY A 99 16.47 -12.35 1.25
N ASN A 100 15.44 -11.51 1.39
CA ASN A 100 15.39 -10.43 2.36
C ASN A 100 14.12 -10.54 3.24
N PRO A 101 14.11 -11.48 4.19
CA PRO A 101 12.93 -11.74 5.00
C PRO A 101 12.63 -10.60 5.98
N PRO A 102 11.36 -10.45 6.42
CA PRO A 102 10.94 -9.38 7.32
C PRO A 102 11.69 -9.31 8.65
N GLU A 103 12.02 -10.46 9.24
CA GLU A 103 12.69 -10.52 10.54
C GLU A 103 14.02 -9.75 10.60
N LYS A 104 14.65 -9.52 9.44
CA LYS A 104 15.86 -8.70 9.32
C LYS A 104 15.65 -7.26 9.82
N PHE A 105 14.41 -6.75 9.88
CA PHE A 105 14.05 -5.40 10.24
C PHE A 105 13.28 -5.31 11.57
N ALA A 106 13.33 -6.34 12.40
CA ALA A 106 12.56 -6.44 13.63
C ALA A 106 12.81 -5.28 14.61
N ARG A 107 14.06 -4.86 14.80
CA ARG A 107 14.43 -3.80 15.76
C ARG A 107 13.98 -2.42 15.29
N VAL A 108 14.17 -2.09 14.01
CA VAL A 108 13.76 -0.79 13.48
C VAL A 108 12.25 -0.64 13.45
N PHE A 109 11.49 -1.71 13.13
CA PHE A 109 10.04 -1.71 13.21
C PHE A 109 9.52 -1.58 14.65
N ALA A 110 10.16 -2.27 15.62
CA ALA A 110 9.86 -2.08 17.04
C ALA A 110 10.06 -0.61 17.45
N ARG A 111 11.15 0.03 17.00
CA ARG A 111 11.40 1.46 17.24
C ARG A 111 10.34 2.36 16.60
N CYS A 112 9.93 2.08 15.38
CA CYS A 112 8.87 2.83 14.71
C CYS A 112 7.52 2.70 15.45
N LYS A 113 7.22 1.52 15.98
CA LYS A 113 6.03 1.29 16.83
C LYS A 113 6.06 2.12 18.10
N GLU A 114 7.22 2.20 18.79
CA GLU A 114 7.40 3.07 19.95
C GLU A 114 7.18 4.56 19.65
N LEU A 115 7.50 4.97 18.42
CA LEU A 115 7.26 6.34 17.93
C LEU A 115 5.80 6.60 17.55
N GLY A 116 4.93 5.59 17.63
CA GLY A 116 3.51 5.69 17.29
C GLY A 116 3.22 5.72 15.79
N LEU A 117 4.15 5.26 14.97
CA LEU A 117 3.99 5.19 13.51
C LEU A 117 3.13 4.00 13.10
N ARG A 118 2.36 4.15 12.01
CA ARG A 118 1.71 3.05 11.31
C ARG A 118 2.77 2.16 10.67
N LEU A 119 2.56 0.85 10.70
CA LEU A 119 3.51 -0.14 10.20
C LEU A 119 2.87 -0.92 9.06
N VAL A 120 3.51 -0.95 7.90
CA VAL A 120 3.11 -1.75 6.75
C VAL A 120 4.33 -2.47 6.17
N ALA A 121 4.12 -3.51 5.39
CA ALA A 121 5.23 -4.18 4.70
C ALA A 121 4.75 -4.90 3.45
N HIS A 122 5.55 -4.85 2.38
CA HIS A 122 5.44 -5.80 1.27
C HIS A 122 5.82 -7.20 1.80
N ALA A 123 4.91 -8.13 1.66
CA ALA A 123 5.16 -9.52 2.05
C ALA A 123 4.28 -10.47 1.23
N GLY A 124 4.88 -11.56 0.76
CA GLY A 124 4.16 -12.54 -0.04
C GLY A 124 3.77 -12.03 -1.43
N GLU A 125 4.59 -11.20 -2.04
CA GLU A 125 4.55 -10.90 -3.47
C GLU A 125 5.43 -11.90 -4.22
N GLU A 126 6.76 -11.76 -4.11
CA GLU A 126 7.75 -12.67 -4.66
C GLU A 126 8.22 -13.71 -3.63
N GLY A 127 8.13 -13.40 -2.36
CA GLY A 127 8.49 -14.26 -1.23
C GLY A 127 7.37 -15.23 -0.85
N PRO A 128 7.67 -16.21 0.02
CA PRO A 128 6.69 -17.21 0.44
C PRO A 128 5.64 -16.63 1.40
N ALA A 129 4.53 -17.37 1.58
CA ALA A 129 3.49 -17.06 2.57
C ALA A 129 4.05 -16.84 3.99
N GLN A 130 5.18 -17.49 4.34
CA GLN A 130 5.87 -17.29 5.60
C GLN A 130 6.26 -15.83 5.84
N TYR A 131 6.64 -15.08 4.80
CA TYR A 131 6.98 -13.66 4.96
C TYR A 131 5.78 -12.80 5.36
N VAL A 132 4.56 -13.19 4.96
CA VAL A 132 3.33 -12.54 5.46
C VAL A 132 3.16 -12.81 6.96
N ILE A 133 3.38 -14.06 7.39
CA ILE A 133 3.33 -14.43 8.83
C ILE A 133 4.38 -13.64 9.62
N ASP A 134 5.61 -13.59 9.13
CA ASP A 134 6.72 -12.90 9.79
C ASP A 134 6.47 -11.37 9.87
N ALA A 135 5.90 -10.76 8.82
CA ALA A 135 5.52 -9.35 8.85
C ALA A 135 4.46 -9.06 9.92
N LEU A 136 3.48 -9.95 10.08
CA LEU A 136 2.44 -9.81 11.11
C LEU A 136 2.98 -10.07 12.52
N ASP A 137 3.73 -11.16 12.71
CA ASP A 137 4.10 -11.65 14.04
C ASP A 137 5.37 -10.99 14.58
N ILE A 138 6.30 -10.60 13.71
CA ILE A 138 7.60 -10.03 14.09
C ILE A 138 7.61 -8.51 13.93
N LEU A 139 7.17 -8.00 12.75
CA LEU A 139 7.15 -6.56 12.51
C LEU A 139 5.88 -5.89 13.07
N HIS A 140 4.85 -6.66 13.38
CA HIS A 140 3.55 -6.18 13.86
C HIS A 140 2.89 -5.19 12.92
N VAL A 141 2.96 -5.46 11.62
CA VAL A 141 2.35 -4.58 10.63
C VAL A 141 0.82 -4.63 10.71
N GLU A 142 0.19 -3.51 10.39
CA GLU A 142 -1.26 -3.33 10.40
C GLU A 142 -1.89 -3.64 9.04
N ARG A 143 -1.07 -3.64 7.97
CA ARG A 143 -1.46 -3.91 6.60
C ARG A 143 -0.32 -4.59 5.86
N ILE A 144 -0.67 -5.53 4.99
CA ILE A 144 0.28 -6.23 4.11
C ILE A 144 0.15 -5.66 2.70
N ASP A 145 1.26 -5.24 2.13
CA ASP A 145 1.29 -4.82 0.74
C ASP A 145 1.51 -6.07 -0.14
N HIS A 146 0.72 -6.20 -1.20
CA HIS A 146 0.50 -7.38 -2.04
C HIS A 146 -0.17 -8.53 -1.29
N GLY A 147 0.59 -9.39 -0.61
CA GLY A 147 0.08 -10.53 0.16
C GLY A 147 -0.49 -11.67 -0.69
N VAL A 148 -0.24 -11.68 -2.00
CA VAL A 148 -0.88 -12.60 -2.97
C VAL A 148 -0.47 -14.06 -2.78
N ARG A 149 0.74 -14.31 -2.25
CA ARG A 149 1.23 -15.65 -1.94
C ARG A 149 0.65 -16.22 -0.63
N ALA A 150 -0.14 -15.43 0.11
CA ALA A 150 -0.90 -15.97 1.25
C ALA A 150 -1.85 -17.10 0.82
N ILE A 151 -2.26 -17.11 -0.46
CA ILE A 151 -3.10 -18.18 -1.04
C ILE A 151 -2.46 -19.57 -0.93
N ASP A 152 -1.15 -19.65 -0.81
CA ASP A 152 -0.41 -20.91 -0.71
C ASP A 152 -0.54 -21.56 0.68
N ASP A 153 -1.09 -20.84 1.68
CA ASP A 153 -1.32 -21.32 3.04
C ASP A 153 -2.77 -21.06 3.49
N ALA A 154 -3.57 -22.11 3.51
CA ALA A 154 -4.99 -22.01 3.87
C ALA A 154 -5.22 -21.57 5.35
N ALA A 155 -4.27 -21.82 6.27
CA ALA A 155 -4.38 -21.35 7.64
C ALA A 155 -4.13 -19.84 7.72
N LEU A 156 -3.15 -19.35 6.97
CA LEU A 156 -2.87 -17.92 6.83
C LEU A 156 -4.06 -17.19 6.20
N VAL A 157 -4.64 -17.71 5.13
CA VAL A 157 -5.85 -17.11 4.49
C VAL A 157 -7.00 -16.98 5.51
N LYS A 158 -7.26 -18.02 6.31
CA LYS A 158 -8.27 -17.98 7.38
C LYS A 158 -7.95 -16.92 8.43
N ARG A 159 -6.68 -16.80 8.83
CA ARG A 159 -6.22 -15.80 9.78
C ARG A 159 -6.45 -14.39 9.24
N LEU A 160 -5.98 -14.10 8.03
CA LEU A 160 -6.12 -12.79 7.37
C LEU A 160 -7.59 -12.37 7.26
N ALA A 161 -8.47 -13.30 6.90
CA ALA A 161 -9.90 -13.05 6.83
C ALA A 161 -10.52 -12.76 8.21
N ALA A 162 -10.17 -13.56 9.23
CA ALA A 162 -10.70 -13.41 10.59
C ALA A 162 -10.22 -12.12 11.29
N GLU A 163 -8.94 -11.77 11.12
CA GLU A 163 -8.33 -10.58 11.70
C GLU A 163 -8.59 -9.32 10.85
N ARG A 164 -9.20 -9.47 9.67
CA ARG A 164 -9.44 -8.37 8.71
C ARG A 164 -8.16 -7.61 8.34
N VAL A 165 -7.02 -8.31 8.28
CA VAL A 165 -5.78 -7.72 7.79
C VAL A 165 -5.94 -7.36 6.32
N ALA A 166 -5.73 -6.08 5.99
CA ALA A 166 -5.86 -5.62 4.62
C ALA A 166 -4.66 -6.05 3.74
N LEU A 167 -4.96 -6.45 2.51
CA LEU A 167 -4.00 -6.78 1.47
C LEU A 167 -4.10 -5.76 0.34
N THR A 168 -3.04 -4.99 0.08
CA THR A 168 -3.03 -3.99 -1.00
C THR A 168 -2.53 -4.63 -2.31
N VAL A 169 -3.43 -5.31 -3.00
CA VAL A 169 -3.09 -6.13 -4.16
C VAL A 169 -2.92 -5.29 -5.42
N CYS A 170 -1.84 -5.54 -6.18
CA CYS A 170 -1.45 -4.77 -7.35
C CYS A 170 -1.34 -5.68 -8.60
N PRO A 171 -2.48 -6.01 -9.28
CA PRO A 171 -2.52 -7.08 -10.25
C PRO A 171 -1.63 -6.89 -11.48
N LEU A 172 -1.60 -5.67 -12.07
CA LEU A 172 -0.75 -5.42 -13.24
C LEU A 172 0.74 -5.42 -12.90
N SER A 173 1.12 -4.95 -11.70
CA SER A 173 2.48 -5.08 -11.19
C SER A 173 2.87 -6.55 -11.05
N ASN A 174 2.03 -7.35 -10.39
CA ASN A 174 2.28 -8.78 -10.19
C ASN A 174 2.40 -9.55 -11.52
N GLU A 175 1.65 -9.17 -12.56
CA GLU A 175 1.82 -9.74 -13.89
C GLU A 175 3.14 -9.32 -14.54
N LYS A 176 3.51 -8.02 -14.44
CA LYS A 176 4.77 -7.50 -15.00
C LYS A 176 6.01 -8.10 -14.33
N LEU A 177 5.97 -8.28 -13.02
CA LEU A 177 7.03 -8.94 -12.25
C LEU A 177 7.03 -10.47 -12.39
N LYS A 178 6.08 -11.04 -13.15
CA LYS A 178 5.94 -12.48 -13.35
C LYS A 178 5.69 -13.28 -12.06
N VAL A 179 5.08 -12.63 -11.07
CA VAL A 179 4.50 -13.32 -9.92
C VAL A 179 3.36 -14.22 -10.40
N TYR A 180 2.56 -13.70 -11.32
CA TYR A 180 1.60 -14.46 -12.14
C TYR A 180 1.97 -14.32 -13.62
N PRO A 181 2.08 -15.45 -14.35
CA PRO A 181 2.36 -15.40 -15.79
C PRO A 181 1.28 -14.70 -16.60
N ASP A 182 0.03 -14.84 -16.16
CA ASP A 182 -1.17 -14.31 -16.78
C ASP A 182 -2.13 -13.78 -15.69
N LEU A 183 -2.72 -12.62 -15.93
CA LEU A 183 -3.64 -11.99 -14.98
C LEU A 183 -4.85 -12.87 -14.65
N ARG A 184 -5.24 -13.78 -15.54
CA ARG A 184 -6.33 -14.75 -15.33
C ARG A 184 -6.03 -15.78 -14.23
N ASP A 185 -4.75 -15.98 -13.90
CA ASP A 185 -4.29 -16.91 -12.86
C ASP A 185 -4.15 -16.21 -11.49
N HIS A 186 -4.40 -14.89 -11.42
CA HIS A 186 -4.15 -14.09 -10.24
C HIS A 186 -5.08 -14.46 -9.07
N SER A 187 -4.52 -14.59 -7.85
CA SER A 187 -5.22 -15.05 -6.65
C SER A 187 -6.25 -14.06 -6.05
N LEU A 188 -6.35 -12.82 -6.56
CA LEU A 188 -7.20 -11.78 -5.99
C LEU A 188 -8.63 -12.26 -5.71
N LYS A 189 -9.29 -12.87 -6.71
CA LYS A 189 -10.68 -13.36 -6.56
C LYS A 189 -10.78 -14.44 -5.49
N GLN A 190 -9.83 -15.36 -5.42
CA GLN A 190 -9.81 -16.44 -4.42
C GLN A 190 -9.64 -15.88 -3.00
N LEU A 191 -8.76 -14.91 -2.80
CA LEU A 191 -8.58 -14.23 -1.51
C LEU A 191 -9.83 -13.45 -1.12
N LEU A 192 -10.45 -12.74 -2.08
CA LEU A 192 -11.69 -11.99 -1.85
C LEU A 192 -12.83 -12.93 -1.44
N ASP A 193 -13.01 -14.06 -2.15
CA ASP A 193 -14.04 -15.07 -1.86
C ASP A 193 -13.82 -15.78 -0.52
N ALA A 194 -12.56 -15.89 -0.09
CA ALA A 194 -12.21 -16.40 1.24
C ALA A 194 -12.51 -15.39 2.37
N GLY A 195 -12.98 -14.18 2.05
CA GLY A 195 -13.32 -13.14 3.01
C GLY A 195 -12.17 -12.26 3.46
N CYS A 196 -11.00 -12.34 2.81
CA CYS A 196 -9.89 -11.44 3.09
C CYS A 196 -10.23 -9.99 2.73
N ALA A 197 -9.69 -9.04 3.47
CA ALA A 197 -9.84 -7.62 3.20
C ALA A 197 -8.92 -7.18 2.03
N VAL A 198 -9.24 -7.68 0.82
CA VAL A 198 -8.48 -7.35 -0.40
C VAL A 198 -8.86 -5.95 -0.86
N THR A 199 -7.85 -5.17 -1.25
CA THR A 199 -7.97 -3.89 -1.93
C THR A 199 -7.19 -3.93 -3.23
N LEU A 200 -7.54 -3.10 -4.22
CA LEU A 200 -6.93 -3.12 -5.54
C LEU A 200 -6.20 -1.80 -5.79
N HIS A 201 -4.93 -1.88 -6.19
CA HIS A 201 -4.02 -0.73 -6.33
C HIS A 201 -3.22 -0.75 -7.63
N SER A 202 -2.62 0.39 -7.95
CA SER A 202 -1.83 0.59 -9.16
C SER A 202 -0.34 0.29 -8.98
N ASP A 203 0.16 0.19 -7.73
CA ASP A 203 1.59 0.12 -7.44
C ASP A 203 2.33 1.33 -8.05
N ASP A 204 3.44 1.13 -8.74
CA ASP A 204 4.19 2.12 -9.50
C ASP A 204 3.65 2.27 -10.93
N PRO A 205 2.57 3.03 -11.15
CA PRO A 205 1.84 3.03 -12.42
C PRO A 205 2.66 3.55 -13.60
N ALA A 206 3.62 4.43 -13.34
CA ALA A 206 4.52 4.92 -14.38
C ALA A 206 5.55 3.87 -14.81
N TYR A 207 5.85 2.90 -13.95
CA TYR A 207 6.81 1.83 -14.17
C TYR A 207 6.13 0.57 -14.75
N PHE A 208 5.07 0.10 -14.09
CA PHE A 208 4.39 -1.14 -14.49
C PHE A 208 3.33 -0.93 -15.58
N GLY A 209 2.90 0.32 -15.79
CA GLY A 209 1.81 0.67 -16.71
C GLY A 209 0.43 0.44 -16.08
N GLY A 210 -0.48 1.37 -16.32
CA GLY A 210 -1.84 1.32 -15.78
C GLY A 210 -2.00 2.00 -14.42
N TYR A 211 -2.71 3.11 -14.44
CA TYR A 211 -3.19 3.77 -13.22
C TYR A 211 -4.42 3.04 -12.67
N MET A 212 -5.14 3.62 -11.72
CA MET A 212 -6.17 2.94 -10.95
C MET A 212 -7.27 2.33 -11.84
N ASN A 213 -7.89 3.10 -12.72
CA ASN A 213 -8.97 2.60 -13.59
C ASN A 213 -8.48 1.50 -14.55
N THR A 214 -7.24 1.60 -15.05
CA THR A 214 -6.67 0.55 -15.91
C THR A 214 -6.48 -0.75 -15.14
N ASN A 215 -5.98 -0.69 -13.91
CA ASN A 215 -5.86 -1.86 -13.04
C ASN A 215 -7.23 -2.51 -12.77
N TRP A 216 -8.25 -1.69 -12.43
CA TRP A 216 -9.59 -2.19 -12.19
C TRP A 216 -10.15 -2.88 -13.43
N LEU A 217 -10.18 -2.21 -14.57
CA LEU A 217 -10.75 -2.76 -15.81
C LEU A 217 -10.04 -4.03 -16.27
N ALA A 218 -8.70 -4.06 -16.23
CA ALA A 218 -7.93 -5.24 -16.61
C ALA A 218 -8.22 -6.43 -15.69
N THR A 219 -8.22 -6.20 -14.38
CA THR A 219 -8.46 -7.22 -13.36
C THR A 219 -9.91 -7.76 -13.44
N PHE A 220 -10.89 -6.87 -13.58
CA PHE A 220 -12.30 -7.25 -13.70
C PHE A 220 -12.54 -8.13 -14.93
N ASN A 221 -11.96 -7.75 -16.06
CA ASN A 221 -12.07 -8.54 -17.29
C ASN A 221 -11.36 -9.90 -17.17
N ALA A 222 -10.16 -9.93 -16.60
CA ALA A 222 -9.37 -11.16 -16.51
C ALA A 222 -9.96 -12.18 -15.54
N LEU A 223 -10.48 -11.71 -14.38
CA LEU A 223 -10.97 -12.55 -13.29
C LEU A 223 -12.50 -12.70 -13.28
N ASN A 224 -13.22 -12.15 -14.28
CA ASN A 224 -14.68 -12.16 -14.32
C ASN A 224 -15.34 -11.61 -13.03
N LEU A 225 -14.81 -10.49 -12.51
CA LEU A 225 -15.33 -9.89 -11.28
C LEU A 225 -16.71 -9.27 -11.52
N SER A 226 -17.57 -9.40 -10.54
CA SER A 226 -18.93 -8.89 -10.56
C SER A 226 -19.02 -7.45 -10.02
N ALA A 227 -20.17 -6.80 -10.22
CA ALA A 227 -20.47 -5.51 -9.60
C ALA A 227 -20.44 -5.60 -8.05
N ALA A 228 -20.85 -6.74 -7.48
CA ALA A 228 -20.75 -6.97 -6.03
C ALA A 228 -19.30 -7.05 -5.55
N ASP A 229 -18.40 -7.65 -6.34
CA ASP A 229 -16.97 -7.64 -6.05
C ASP A 229 -16.42 -6.21 -6.10
N ALA A 230 -16.86 -5.38 -7.06
CA ALA A 230 -16.49 -3.97 -7.13
C ALA A 230 -16.90 -3.19 -5.86
N HIS A 231 -18.15 -3.38 -5.42
CA HIS A 231 -18.63 -2.77 -4.19
C HIS A 231 -17.79 -3.18 -2.98
N THR A 232 -17.49 -4.49 -2.86
CA THR A 232 -16.66 -5.01 -1.76
C THR A 232 -15.25 -4.44 -1.79
N LEU A 233 -14.58 -4.42 -2.96
CA LEU A 233 -13.23 -3.87 -3.12
C LEU A 233 -13.20 -2.37 -2.82
N ALA A 234 -14.20 -1.61 -3.26
CA ALA A 234 -14.31 -0.17 -2.99
C ALA A 234 -14.51 0.10 -1.48
N ARG A 235 -15.36 -0.66 -0.80
CA ARG A 235 -15.51 -0.57 0.65
C ARG A 235 -14.22 -0.90 1.38
N ASN A 236 -13.60 -2.04 1.04
CA ASN A 236 -12.35 -2.48 1.65
C ASN A 236 -11.27 -1.40 1.52
N SER A 237 -11.18 -0.66 0.40
CA SER A 237 -10.15 0.36 0.21
C SER A 237 -10.23 1.50 1.22
N PHE A 238 -11.45 1.92 1.60
CA PHE A 238 -11.64 2.92 2.65
C PHE A 238 -11.50 2.33 4.06
N GLU A 239 -12.00 1.12 4.30
CA GLU A 239 -11.84 0.42 5.59
C GLU A 239 -10.35 0.19 5.91
N ALA A 240 -9.55 -0.18 4.91
CA ALA A 240 -8.12 -0.46 5.03
C ALA A 240 -7.25 0.79 5.14
N SER A 241 -7.77 1.98 4.82
CA SER A 241 -7.01 3.23 4.91
C SER A 241 -6.70 3.61 6.35
N PHE A 242 -5.69 4.43 6.54
CA PHE A 242 -5.38 5.04 7.84
C PHE A 242 -6.09 6.38 8.07
N LEU A 243 -7.15 6.64 7.32
CA LEU A 243 -8.03 7.78 7.57
C LEU A 243 -8.65 7.70 8.97
N PRO A 244 -8.98 8.85 9.59
CA PRO A 244 -9.81 8.87 10.78
C PRO A 244 -11.15 8.17 10.57
N GLU A 245 -11.68 7.49 11.58
CA GLU A 245 -12.92 6.71 11.46
C GLU A 245 -14.13 7.53 10.97
N GLN A 246 -14.19 8.83 11.33
CA GLN A 246 -15.21 9.74 10.83
C GLN A 246 -15.14 9.90 9.30
N ASP A 247 -13.93 10.03 8.74
CA ASP A 247 -13.72 10.20 7.31
C ASP A 247 -13.99 8.89 6.57
N LYS A 248 -13.58 7.75 7.14
CA LYS A 248 -13.93 6.43 6.61
C LYS A 248 -15.44 6.25 6.51
N ALA A 249 -16.18 6.59 7.57
CA ALA A 249 -17.64 6.46 7.59
C ALA A 249 -18.30 7.30 6.49
N LEU A 250 -17.80 8.52 6.22
CA LEU A 250 -18.30 9.38 5.15
C LEU A 250 -18.08 8.74 3.77
N TRP A 251 -16.91 8.19 3.53
CA TRP A 251 -16.61 7.54 2.26
C TRP A 251 -17.37 6.24 2.06
N LEU A 252 -17.48 5.42 3.09
CA LEU A 252 -18.26 4.18 3.07
C LEU A 252 -19.73 4.45 2.76
N ALA A 253 -20.31 5.50 3.35
CA ALA A 253 -21.68 5.91 3.04
C ALA A 253 -21.82 6.30 1.56
N LYS A 254 -20.87 7.05 0.98
CA LYS A 254 -20.90 7.40 -0.45
C LYS A 254 -20.80 6.18 -1.35
N VAL A 255 -19.96 5.20 -1.02
CA VAL A 255 -19.86 3.93 -1.76
C VAL A 255 -21.18 3.18 -1.73
N ASP A 256 -21.80 3.06 -0.55
CA ASP A 256 -23.06 2.36 -0.38
C ASP A 256 -24.24 3.07 -1.06
N ASP A 257 -24.27 4.39 -1.03
CA ASP A 257 -25.32 5.17 -1.70
C ASP A 257 -25.20 5.07 -3.22
N HIS A 258 -23.97 5.09 -3.75
CA HIS A 258 -23.74 4.84 -5.17
C HIS A 258 -24.18 3.43 -5.58
N TRP A 259 -23.86 2.43 -4.77
CA TRP A 259 -24.30 1.05 -4.98
C TRP A 259 -25.82 0.93 -5.04
N LYS A 260 -26.54 1.51 -4.07
CA LYS A 260 -28.02 1.50 -4.03
C LYS A 260 -28.67 2.22 -5.22
N ALA A 261 -28.03 3.30 -5.70
CA ALA A 261 -28.53 4.06 -6.84
C ALA A 261 -28.36 3.32 -8.18
N ALA A 262 -27.41 2.38 -8.26
CA ALA A 262 -27.11 1.60 -9.46
C ALA A 262 -27.87 0.25 -9.54
N HIS A 263 -28.49 -0.19 -8.45
CA HIS A 263 -29.18 -1.49 -8.30
C HIS A 263 -30.54 -1.32 -7.63
#